data_d865f31d14de71971a8c5b4d07f9e75a
#
_entry.id   d865f31d14de71971a8c5b4d07f9e75a
#
_cell.length_a   1.000
_cell.length_b   1.000
_cell.length_c   1.000
_cell.angle_alpha   90.00
_cell.angle_beta   90.00
_cell.angle_gamma   90.00
#
_symmetry.space_group_name_H-M   'P 1'
#
loop_
_entity.id
_entity.type
_entity.pdbx_description
1 polymer ?
#
loop_
_entity_poly.entity_id
_entity_poly.type
_entity_poly.pdbx_seq_one_letter_code
_entity_poly.pdbx_strand_id
1 'polypeptide(L)'
;MVASSYVRSRLFIFPSCLSAICLGIAPVQAMTFDLGNPDFRLDWDTTVKYTGGVRLHERDHRLADSPNRDEGDYRVDRGDMIMNRADVLTQIDLTYQQIHGVRLSAAGWYDFGFDRNVEQNPELRSQGWQSSYENDRYSGLVQRYYKGPSGEILDAFAFGSMEVGDTPVNLRFGQHTVYWGTSVYDHYSNSIAYGQSPLDARKSAMVPGSTAQEVFLPVPQFSLQSQVTPELSLAGVYQLDWKPTRFSEGGTYFAGTDYLFAGPDRRPLSPGVSIPRLDPLEPDHKYGSFGLSASWTPEFLDGELAAYYRRFDDPMPWLAPQSVKGGYRLVYPEDIDLFGLSLNRSLGDASLGVELSMRHDAPLNALGVSIADNEGPRGDTLHMLVNMIGALPKTSLYSSGTWTAELSYSRLLDVTAHEELYRGEDDGCAPLGLDADDGCSTRDFVGATLQVTPQWLQVLPGVNLALPTNVRYGIHGNGATSASGQEDTYTLSIGLQADIHERVTTALTYVTTYAPYSRVTNGVATSGRDGFSTRDRDWIAFSIQTSF
;
A
#
# COMPACT_ATOMS: atom_id res chain seq x y z
N MET A 1 -37.22 -34.58 -26.38
CA MET A 1 -37.25 -34.30 -24.95
C MET A 1 -36.46 -33.02 -24.77
N VAL A 2 -37.16 -31.94 -24.45
CA VAL A 2 -36.60 -30.61 -24.35
C VAL A 2 -36.26 -30.40 -22.87
N ALA A 3 -34.99 -30.24 -22.55
CA ALA A 3 -34.54 -29.88 -21.20
C ALA A 3 -34.60 -28.35 -21.04
N SER A 4 -35.50 -27.88 -20.20
CA SER A 4 -35.69 -26.48 -19.85
C SER A 4 -34.60 -26.06 -18.87
N SER A 5 -33.75 -25.12 -19.29
CA SER A 5 -32.78 -24.42 -18.41
C SER A 5 -33.53 -23.38 -17.58
N TYR A 6 -33.63 -23.62 -16.29
CA TYR A 6 -34.12 -22.63 -15.31
C TYR A 6 -33.03 -21.57 -15.07
N VAL A 7 -33.17 -20.40 -15.67
CA VAL A 7 -32.46 -19.19 -15.27
C VAL A 7 -33.10 -18.72 -13.96
N ARG A 8 -32.37 -18.88 -12.86
CA ARG A 8 -32.73 -18.25 -11.58
C ARG A 8 -32.35 -16.78 -11.61
N SER A 9 -33.27 -15.90 -12.00
CA SER A 9 -33.18 -14.48 -11.75
C SER A 9 -33.25 -14.25 -10.23
N ARG A 10 -32.09 -14.00 -9.59
CA ARG A 10 -32.05 -13.47 -8.23
C ARG A 10 -32.39 -11.98 -8.30
N LEU A 11 -33.59 -11.65 -7.89
CA LEU A 11 -34.02 -10.27 -7.64
C LEU A 11 -33.12 -9.68 -6.55
N PHE A 12 -32.42 -8.61 -6.87
CA PHE A 12 -31.64 -7.83 -5.90
C PHE A 12 -32.62 -7.17 -4.91
N ILE A 13 -32.80 -7.78 -3.76
CA ILE A 13 -33.40 -7.12 -2.60
C ILE A 13 -32.22 -6.43 -1.88
N PHE A 14 -32.07 -5.12 -2.09
CA PHE A 14 -31.30 -4.29 -1.18
C PHE A 14 -31.92 -4.44 0.21
N PRO A 15 -31.21 -4.93 1.22
CA PRO A 15 -31.78 -4.96 2.55
C PRO A 15 -32.02 -3.52 2.99
N SER A 16 -33.25 -3.24 3.41
CA SER A 16 -33.78 -1.96 3.89
C SER A 16 -33.10 -1.45 5.19
N CYS A 17 -31.78 -1.56 5.31
CA CYS A 17 -31.02 -1.01 6.43
C CYS A 17 -30.64 0.48 6.25
N LEU A 18 -31.04 1.12 5.13
CA LEU A 18 -30.78 2.55 4.94
C LEU A 18 -31.71 3.46 5.79
N SER A 19 -32.75 2.92 6.39
CA SER A 19 -33.74 3.71 7.14
C SER A 19 -33.41 3.98 8.60
N ALA A 20 -32.31 3.44 9.13
CA ALA A 20 -31.96 3.57 10.55
C ALA A 20 -30.79 4.55 10.86
N ILE A 21 -30.17 5.18 9.85
CA ILE A 21 -29.02 6.09 10.04
C ILE A 21 -29.42 7.57 10.00
N CYS A 22 -30.70 7.88 9.87
CA CYS A 22 -31.22 9.24 10.08
C CYS A 22 -31.52 9.55 11.54
N LEU A 23 -30.72 9.09 12.48
CA LEU A 23 -30.68 9.63 13.83
C LEU A 23 -30.00 11.00 13.76
N GLY A 24 -30.69 12.03 14.24
CA GLY A 24 -30.28 13.44 14.21
C GLY A 24 -28.83 13.65 14.59
N ILE A 25 -27.99 13.81 13.57
CA ILE A 25 -26.56 14.06 13.71
C ILE A 25 -26.41 15.53 14.08
N ALA A 26 -26.14 15.79 15.36
CA ALA A 26 -25.66 17.08 15.86
C ALA A 26 -24.41 17.52 15.09
N PRO A 27 -24.05 18.81 15.05
CA PRO A 27 -22.83 19.27 14.39
C PRO A 27 -21.63 18.60 15.01
N VAL A 28 -20.91 17.88 14.17
CA VAL A 28 -19.80 17.04 14.58
C VAL A 28 -18.52 17.76 14.22
N GLN A 29 -17.93 18.41 15.23
CA GLN A 29 -16.53 18.86 15.23
C GLN A 29 -15.76 17.89 16.12
N ALA A 30 -14.44 17.71 15.87
CA ALA A 30 -13.54 17.06 16.81
C ALA A 30 -13.91 17.47 18.25
N MET A 31 -14.16 16.50 19.10
CA MET A 31 -14.63 16.80 20.45
C MET A 31 -13.45 17.27 21.29
N THR A 32 -13.40 18.58 21.57
CA THR A 32 -12.47 19.13 22.56
C THR A 32 -13.15 19.11 23.93
N PHE A 33 -12.54 18.43 24.88
CA PHE A 33 -13.05 18.33 26.26
C PHE A 33 -12.33 19.32 27.17
N ASP A 34 -13.12 20.12 27.90
CA ASP A 34 -12.62 20.98 28.97
C ASP A 34 -12.38 20.10 30.22
N LEU A 35 -11.11 19.95 30.61
CA LEU A 35 -10.71 19.20 31.78
C LEU A 35 -10.71 20.04 33.08
N GLY A 36 -11.22 21.29 33.03
CA GLY A 36 -11.24 22.20 34.18
C GLY A 36 -9.88 22.81 34.54
N ASN A 37 -8.84 22.51 33.79
CA ASN A 37 -7.52 23.10 33.87
C ASN A 37 -7.08 23.56 32.48
N PRO A 38 -6.86 24.89 32.25
CA PRO A 38 -6.53 25.43 30.94
C PRO A 38 -5.18 24.94 30.37
N ASP A 39 -4.30 24.40 31.21
CA ASP A 39 -3.04 23.83 30.76
C ASP A 39 -3.23 22.48 30.04
N PHE A 40 -4.34 21.79 30.27
CA PHE A 40 -4.64 20.50 29.63
C PHE A 40 -5.71 20.65 28.57
N ARG A 41 -5.50 20.03 27.42
CA ARG A 41 -6.46 19.92 26.36
C ARG A 41 -6.59 18.45 25.92
N LEU A 42 -7.81 17.96 25.80
CA LEU A 42 -8.14 16.64 25.29
C LEU A 42 -8.95 16.81 23.99
N ASP A 43 -8.37 16.36 22.90
CA ASP A 43 -9.05 16.29 21.60
C ASP A 43 -9.32 14.81 21.27
N TRP A 44 -10.54 14.53 20.82
CA TRP A 44 -10.97 13.20 20.42
C TRP A 44 -11.65 13.25 19.06
N ASP A 45 -11.05 12.59 18.08
CA ASP A 45 -11.54 12.48 16.71
C ASP A 45 -11.92 11.03 16.40
N THR A 46 -13.05 10.84 15.73
CA THR A 46 -13.49 9.52 15.28
C THR A 46 -14.03 9.61 13.86
N THR A 47 -13.55 8.75 12.98
CA THR A 47 -14.06 8.57 11.62
C THR A 47 -14.72 7.20 11.50
N VAL A 48 -15.95 7.19 11.00
CA VAL A 48 -16.68 5.97 10.65
C VAL A 48 -16.83 5.94 9.14
N LYS A 49 -16.47 4.82 8.52
CA LYS A 49 -16.51 4.62 7.08
C LYS A 49 -17.20 3.29 6.75
N TYR A 50 -18.05 3.30 5.76
CA TYR A 50 -18.59 2.10 5.14
C TYR A 50 -18.12 2.03 3.69
N THR A 51 -17.71 0.84 3.23
CA THR A 51 -17.28 0.58 1.86
C THR A 51 -17.93 -0.69 1.33
N GLY A 52 -18.64 -0.57 0.21
CA GLY A 52 -19.14 -1.70 -0.58
C GLY A 52 -18.43 -1.76 -1.93
N GLY A 53 -17.94 -2.92 -2.34
CA GLY A 53 -17.24 -3.11 -3.61
C GLY A 53 -17.86 -4.26 -4.42
N VAL A 54 -17.91 -4.12 -5.76
CA VAL A 54 -18.50 -5.10 -6.69
C VAL A 54 -17.55 -5.34 -7.86
N ARG A 55 -17.33 -6.60 -8.22
CA ARG A 55 -16.57 -7.00 -9.42
C ARG A 55 -17.36 -6.65 -10.69
N LEU A 56 -16.68 -6.07 -11.68
CA LEU A 56 -17.34 -5.64 -12.94
C LEU A 56 -17.09 -6.58 -14.12
N HIS A 57 -15.90 -7.18 -14.21
CA HIS A 57 -15.53 -8.02 -15.34
C HIS A 57 -15.73 -9.51 -15.06
N GLU A 58 -16.06 -10.24 -16.11
CA GLU A 58 -16.04 -11.70 -16.15
C GLU A 58 -14.63 -12.20 -15.89
N ARG A 59 -14.52 -13.39 -15.31
CA ARG A 59 -13.25 -14.10 -15.11
C ARG A 59 -12.59 -14.42 -16.46
N ASP A 60 -11.31 -14.08 -16.61
CA ASP A 60 -10.50 -14.58 -17.74
C ASP A 60 -9.93 -15.97 -17.36
N HIS A 61 -10.45 -17.03 -17.99
CA HIS A 61 -10.02 -18.39 -17.74
C HIS A 61 -8.52 -18.64 -17.99
N ARG A 62 -7.88 -17.82 -18.84
CA ARG A 62 -6.42 -17.90 -19.03
C ARG A 62 -5.64 -17.47 -17.77
N LEU A 63 -6.23 -16.66 -16.92
CA LEU A 63 -5.63 -16.20 -15.66
C LEU A 63 -6.08 -17.08 -14.49
N ALA A 64 -7.37 -17.34 -14.42
CA ALA A 64 -8.02 -17.99 -13.29
C ALA A 64 -7.84 -19.53 -13.26
N ASP A 65 -7.64 -20.20 -14.42
CA ASP A 65 -7.54 -21.67 -14.45
C ASP A 65 -6.13 -22.19 -14.13
N SER A 66 -5.41 -21.49 -13.27
CA SER A 66 -4.09 -21.85 -12.76
C SER A 66 -4.20 -22.32 -11.30
N PRO A 67 -3.65 -23.50 -10.95
CA PRO A 67 -3.77 -24.05 -9.59
C PRO A 67 -3.04 -23.26 -8.50
N ASN A 68 -2.39 -22.18 -8.86
CA ASN A 68 -1.74 -21.25 -7.92
C ASN A 68 -2.36 -19.84 -7.96
N ARG A 69 -3.53 -19.66 -8.64
CA ARG A 69 -4.18 -18.34 -8.83
C ARG A 69 -5.70 -18.41 -8.93
N ASP A 70 -6.29 -19.59 -8.81
CA ASP A 70 -7.72 -19.81 -9.00
C ASP A 70 -8.56 -19.37 -7.81
N GLU A 71 -8.07 -19.49 -6.58
CA GLU A 71 -8.84 -19.26 -5.36
C GLU A 71 -9.35 -17.82 -5.23
N GLY A 72 -8.49 -16.83 -5.55
CA GLY A 72 -8.85 -15.42 -5.52
C GLY A 72 -9.89 -15.02 -6.58
N ASP A 73 -9.93 -15.74 -7.72
CA ASP A 73 -10.84 -15.48 -8.82
C ASP A 73 -12.17 -16.23 -8.72
N TYR A 74 -12.12 -17.53 -8.37
CA TYR A 74 -13.32 -18.36 -8.35
C TYR A 74 -14.28 -17.99 -7.22
N ARG A 75 -13.78 -17.32 -6.20
CA ARG A 75 -14.56 -16.82 -5.08
C ARG A 75 -15.60 -15.74 -5.47
N VAL A 76 -15.33 -14.94 -6.50
CA VAL A 76 -16.13 -13.74 -6.81
C VAL A 76 -16.44 -13.72 -8.29
N ASP A 77 -17.70 -13.89 -8.66
CA ASP A 77 -18.16 -13.73 -10.04
C ASP A 77 -18.49 -12.28 -10.36
N ARG A 78 -18.66 -11.97 -11.66
CA ARG A 78 -19.11 -10.67 -12.08
C ARG A 78 -20.43 -10.28 -11.44
N GLY A 79 -20.48 -9.10 -10.83
CA GLY A 79 -21.64 -8.58 -10.10
C GLY A 79 -21.69 -8.98 -8.63
N ASP A 80 -20.81 -9.87 -8.17
CA ASP A 80 -20.71 -10.21 -6.76
C ASP A 80 -19.97 -9.15 -5.95
N MET A 81 -20.30 -9.10 -4.67
CA MET A 81 -19.61 -8.21 -3.73
C MET A 81 -18.24 -8.78 -3.36
N ILE A 82 -17.20 -8.00 -3.62
CA ILE A 82 -15.83 -8.27 -3.15
C ILE A 82 -15.62 -7.78 -1.72
N MET A 83 -16.43 -6.81 -1.28
CA MET A 83 -16.32 -6.16 0.02
C MET A 83 -17.67 -5.58 0.45
N ASN A 84 -17.96 -5.70 1.75
CA ASN A 84 -19.12 -5.11 2.43
C ASN A 84 -18.69 -4.74 3.86
N ARG A 85 -17.94 -3.63 4.00
CA ARG A 85 -17.08 -3.40 5.15
C ARG A 85 -17.41 -2.10 5.87
N ALA A 86 -17.43 -2.16 7.20
CA ALA A 86 -17.44 -1.01 8.09
C ALA A 86 -16.06 -0.88 8.77
N ASP A 87 -15.53 0.33 8.78
CA ASP A 87 -14.28 0.71 9.45
C ASP A 87 -14.53 1.85 10.42
N VAL A 88 -13.80 1.86 11.53
CA VAL A 88 -13.76 2.94 12.51
C VAL A 88 -12.29 3.26 12.77
N LEU A 89 -11.94 4.54 12.70
CA LEU A 89 -10.65 5.08 13.11
C LEU A 89 -10.91 6.09 14.21
N THR A 90 -10.24 5.95 15.35
CA THR A 90 -10.36 6.89 16.47
C THR A 90 -8.99 7.34 16.93
N GLN A 91 -8.86 8.62 17.31
CA GLN A 91 -7.65 9.24 17.81
C GLN A 91 -7.95 10.10 19.02
N ILE A 92 -7.11 10.01 20.03
CA ILE A 92 -7.16 10.80 21.25
C ILE A 92 -5.81 11.49 21.43
N ASP A 93 -5.83 12.81 21.57
CA ASP A 93 -4.68 13.64 21.85
C ASP A 93 -4.89 14.33 23.23
N LEU A 94 -4.05 13.98 24.20
CA LEU A 94 -3.98 14.72 25.46
C LEU A 94 -2.72 15.57 25.47
N THR A 95 -2.88 16.90 25.54
CA THR A 95 -1.75 17.84 25.54
C THR A 95 -1.69 18.64 26.85
N TYR A 96 -0.48 18.91 27.29
CA TYR A 96 -0.16 19.79 28.42
C TYR A 96 0.60 21.01 27.91
N GLN A 97 0.06 22.21 28.18
CA GLN A 97 0.57 23.52 27.73
C GLN A 97 0.81 23.58 26.19
N GLN A 98 0.14 22.71 25.41
CA GLN A 98 0.30 22.57 23.96
C GLN A 98 1.73 22.21 23.51
N ILE A 99 2.60 21.80 24.43
CA ILE A 99 4.01 21.47 24.19
C ILE A 99 4.27 19.98 24.40
N HIS A 100 3.72 19.42 25.46
CA HIS A 100 3.89 18.02 25.82
C HIS A 100 2.57 17.28 25.66
N GLY A 101 2.61 16.00 25.37
CA GLY A 101 1.38 15.24 25.26
C GLY A 101 1.59 13.76 24.97
N VAL A 102 0.45 13.10 24.85
CA VAL A 102 0.36 11.71 24.40
C VAL A 102 -0.69 11.60 23.31
N ARG A 103 -0.42 10.78 22.30
CA ARG A 103 -1.36 10.39 21.25
C ARG A 103 -1.64 8.91 21.32
N LEU A 104 -2.91 8.56 21.21
CA LEU A 104 -3.37 7.19 21.03
C LEU A 104 -4.35 7.16 19.86
N SER A 105 -4.09 6.31 18.85
CA SER A 105 -5.04 6.05 17.78
C SER A 105 -5.26 4.56 17.58
N ALA A 106 -6.47 4.19 17.17
CA ALA A 106 -6.86 2.81 16.95
C ALA A 106 -7.81 2.69 15.76
N ALA A 107 -7.69 1.60 15.00
CA ALA A 107 -8.60 1.23 13.94
C ALA A 107 -9.36 -0.05 14.31
N GLY A 108 -10.62 -0.13 13.86
CA GLY A 108 -11.45 -1.34 13.99
C GLY A 108 -12.22 -1.58 12.70
N TRP A 109 -12.57 -2.84 12.42
CA TRP A 109 -13.28 -3.19 11.19
C TRP A 109 -14.11 -4.46 11.31
N TYR A 110 -15.11 -4.54 10.43
CA TYR A 110 -15.90 -5.74 10.19
C TYR A 110 -16.42 -5.75 8.75
N ASP A 111 -16.24 -6.90 8.06
CA ASP A 111 -16.82 -7.13 6.74
C ASP A 111 -17.97 -8.12 6.84
N PHE A 112 -19.17 -7.69 6.42
CA PHE A 112 -20.41 -8.45 6.48
C PHE A 112 -20.52 -9.49 5.36
N GLY A 113 -19.79 -9.31 4.26
CA GLY A 113 -19.85 -10.13 3.04
C GLY A 113 -18.72 -11.14 2.91
N PHE A 114 -17.66 -11.04 3.72
CA PHE A 114 -16.51 -11.96 3.57
C PHE A 114 -16.86 -13.38 4.02
N ASP A 115 -16.84 -14.35 3.08
CA ASP A 115 -16.98 -15.77 3.40
C ASP A 115 -15.66 -16.32 3.98
N ARG A 116 -15.80 -17.31 4.86
CA ARG A 116 -14.67 -18.02 5.48
C ARG A 116 -14.14 -19.17 4.64
N ASN A 117 -14.92 -19.62 3.67
CA ASN A 117 -14.57 -20.73 2.81
C ASN A 117 -13.78 -20.22 1.60
N VAL A 118 -12.83 -21.03 1.16
CA VAL A 118 -12.08 -20.82 -0.07
C VAL A 118 -12.81 -21.53 -1.20
N GLU A 119 -12.94 -20.90 -2.33
CA GLU A 119 -13.49 -21.48 -3.54
C GLU A 119 -12.39 -21.68 -4.57
N GLN A 120 -12.29 -22.90 -5.09
CA GLN A 120 -11.35 -23.29 -6.15
C GLN A 120 -12.08 -23.50 -7.46
N ASN A 121 -11.33 -23.49 -8.55
CA ASN A 121 -11.80 -24.00 -9.83
C ASN A 121 -12.25 -25.47 -9.68
N PRO A 122 -13.56 -25.77 -9.95
CA PRO A 122 -14.09 -27.13 -9.79
C PRO A 122 -13.38 -28.18 -10.66
N GLU A 123 -12.86 -27.78 -11.82
CA GLU A 123 -12.13 -28.69 -12.71
C GLU A 123 -10.76 -29.04 -12.11
N LEU A 124 -9.98 -28.08 -11.63
CA LEU A 124 -8.71 -28.32 -10.94
C LEU A 124 -8.92 -29.21 -9.70
N ARG A 125 -9.96 -28.91 -8.92
CA ARG A 125 -10.33 -29.73 -7.77
C ARG A 125 -10.65 -31.19 -8.16
N SER A 126 -11.39 -31.39 -9.25
CA SER A 126 -11.72 -32.75 -9.76
C SER A 126 -10.48 -33.52 -10.22
N GLN A 127 -9.43 -32.81 -10.66
CA GLN A 127 -8.13 -33.36 -11.01
C GLN A 127 -7.25 -33.68 -9.79
N GLY A 128 -7.69 -33.33 -8.57
CA GLY A 128 -6.98 -33.59 -7.32
C GLY A 128 -6.07 -32.48 -6.83
N TRP A 129 -6.15 -31.26 -7.42
CA TRP A 129 -5.44 -30.10 -6.87
C TRP A 129 -6.03 -29.70 -5.51
N GLN A 130 -5.17 -29.39 -4.58
CA GLN A 130 -5.53 -29.00 -3.22
C GLN A 130 -5.61 -27.48 -3.10
N SER A 131 -6.47 -26.99 -2.21
CA SER A 131 -6.47 -25.59 -1.81
C SER A 131 -5.16 -25.21 -1.11
N SER A 132 -4.76 -23.96 -1.24
CA SER A 132 -3.65 -23.36 -0.49
C SER A 132 -3.96 -23.23 1.01
N TYR A 133 -5.22 -23.44 1.40
CA TYR A 133 -5.69 -23.43 2.77
C TYR A 133 -6.14 -24.81 3.25
N GLU A 134 -5.91 -25.09 4.53
CA GLU A 134 -6.40 -26.33 5.12
C GLU A 134 -7.92 -26.35 5.25
N ASN A 135 -8.50 -27.51 4.94
CA ASN A 135 -9.95 -27.73 5.00
C ASN A 135 -10.79 -26.73 4.17
N ASP A 136 -10.22 -26.19 3.09
CA ASP A 136 -10.85 -25.20 2.22
C ASP A 136 -11.38 -23.98 3.00
N ARG A 137 -10.64 -23.52 4.01
CA ARG A 137 -11.03 -22.39 4.86
C ARG A 137 -9.87 -21.44 5.08
N TYR A 138 -10.13 -20.16 4.88
CA TYR A 138 -9.15 -19.12 5.17
C TYR A 138 -8.61 -19.20 6.60
N SER A 139 -7.31 -19.02 6.74
CA SER A 139 -6.63 -19.03 8.04
C SER A 139 -7.17 -17.96 9.00
N GLY A 140 -6.89 -18.12 10.29
CA GLY A 140 -7.27 -17.14 11.31
C GLY A 140 -6.77 -15.72 11.04
N LEU A 141 -5.59 -15.60 10.42
CA LEU A 141 -5.00 -14.32 10.03
C LEU A 141 -5.83 -13.65 8.93
N VAL A 142 -6.19 -14.37 7.85
CA VAL A 142 -7.05 -13.82 6.79
C VAL A 142 -8.42 -13.45 7.36
N GLN A 143 -9.03 -14.32 8.18
CA GLN A 143 -10.31 -14.02 8.79
C GLN A 143 -10.26 -12.76 9.68
N ARG A 144 -9.17 -12.57 10.43
CA ARG A 144 -8.96 -11.37 11.25
C ARG A 144 -9.00 -10.10 10.42
N TYR A 145 -8.24 -10.07 9.33
CA TYR A 145 -8.02 -8.84 8.55
C TYR A 145 -9.08 -8.56 7.51
N TYR A 146 -9.65 -9.62 6.91
CA TYR A 146 -10.63 -9.46 5.83
C TYR A 146 -12.07 -9.49 6.34
N LYS A 147 -12.36 -10.28 7.37
CA LYS A 147 -13.70 -10.37 7.97
C LYS A 147 -13.83 -9.55 9.25
N GLY A 148 -13.03 -9.85 10.25
CA GLY A 148 -13.22 -9.34 11.62
C GLY A 148 -14.34 -10.09 12.40
N PRO A 149 -14.88 -9.47 13.50
CA PRO A 149 -14.50 -8.17 14.02
C PRO A 149 -13.05 -8.15 14.50
N SER A 150 -12.33 -7.08 14.21
CA SER A 150 -10.95 -6.92 14.63
C SER A 150 -10.60 -5.46 14.80
N GLY A 151 -9.44 -5.21 15.41
CA GLY A 151 -8.90 -3.89 15.57
C GLY A 151 -7.42 -3.92 15.89
N GLU A 152 -6.79 -2.77 15.78
CA GLU A 152 -5.38 -2.57 16.10
C GLU A 152 -5.11 -1.17 16.60
N ILE A 153 -4.11 -1.05 17.45
CA ILE A 153 -3.56 0.24 17.87
C ILE A 153 -2.59 0.69 16.77
N LEU A 154 -2.79 1.91 16.28
CA LEU A 154 -1.91 2.56 15.32
C LEU A 154 -0.88 3.41 16.07
N ASP A 155 -1.15 4.69 16.32
CA ASP A 155 -0.24 5.51 17.11
C ASP A 155 -0.40 5.25 18.61
N ALA A 156 0.72 5.20 19.34
CA ALA A 156 0.76 5.17 20.80
C ALA A 156 2.10 5.76 21.25
N PHE A 157 2.17 7.09 21.37
CA PHE A 157 3.43 7.76 21.70
C PHE A 157 3.25 8.99 22.59
N ALA A 158 4.29 9.30 23.35
CA ALA A 158 4.46 10.56 24.04
C ALA A 158 5.31 11.52 23.19
N PHE A 159 5.02 12.80 23.29
CA PHE A 159 5.78 13.85 22.61
C PHE A 159 6.01 15.05 23.53
N GLY A 160 7.04 15.80 23.23
CA GLY A 160 7.34 17.02 23.96
C GLY A 160 8.44 17.82 23.30
N SER A 161 8.58 19.08 23.73
CA SER A 161 9.65 19.96 23.34
C SER A 161 10.42 20.41 24.59
N MET A 162 11.75 20.49 24.44
CA MET A 162 12.64 21.02 25.47
C MET A 162 13.67 21.95 24.83
N GLU A 163 14.21 22.86 25.61
CA GLU A 163 15.33 23.69 25.17
C GLU A 163 16.65 23.05 25.65
N VAL A 164 17.60 22.91 24.72
CA VAL A 164 18.96 22.49 25.01
C VAL A 164 19.90 23.66 24.65
N GLY A 165 20.27 24.43 25.66
CA GLY A 165 20.83 25.77 25.47
C GLY A 165 19.77 26.71 24.90
N ASP A 166 20.05 27.32 23.74
CA ASP A 166 19.11 28.19 23.02
C ASP A 166 18.39 27.46 21.85
N THR A 167 18.50 26.12 21.80
CA THR A 167 18.02 25.32 20.68
C THR A 167 16.81 24.49 21.08
N PRO A 168 15.64 24.65 20.43
CA PRO A 168 14.47 23.84 20.70
C PRO A 168 14.67 22.42 20.12
N VAL A 169 14.37 21.41 20.93
CA VAL A 169 14.43 19.98 20.57
C VAL A 169 13.05 19.37 20.77
N ASN A 170 12.45 18.90 19.68
CA ASN A 170 11.19 18.16 19.70
C ASN A 170 11.49 16.67 19.76
N LEU A 171 10.82 15.94 20.63
CA LEU A 171 11.02 14.53 20.89
C LEU A 171 9.70 13.77 20.72
N ARG A 172 9.76 12.55 20.18
CA ARG A 172 8.66 11.58 20.25
C ARG A 172 9.22 10.22 20.67
N PHE A 173 8.48 9.52 21.51
CA PHE A 173 8.83 8.20 21.99
C PHE A 173 7.60 7.30 22.03
N GLY A 174 7.68 6.13 21.42
CA GLY A 174 6.60 5.15 21.34
C GLY A 174 6.28 4.80 19.89
N GLN A 175 5.12 4.21 19.67
CA GLN A 175 4.68 3.75 18.35
C GLN A 175 4.15 4.93 17.51
N HIS A 176 4.90 5.36 16.52
CA HIS A 176 4.53 6.45 15.60
C HIS A 176 5.17 6.27 14.23
N THR A 177 4.75 7.06 13.26
CA THR A 177 5.32 7.13 11.91
C THR A 177 6.22 8.35 11.77
N VAL A 178 7.32 8.20 11.03
CA VAL A 178 8.14 9.30 10.52
C VAL A 178 8.11 9.22 9.01
N TYR A 179 8.04 10.34 8.33
CA TYR A 179 8.03 10.42 6.89
C TYR A 179 9.04 11.48 6.42
N TRP A 180 10.02 11.05 5.62
CA TRP A 180 11.03 11.90 5.00
C TRP A 180 10.91 11.86 3.47
N GLY A 181 11.35 12.92 2.84
CA GLY A 181 11.28 13.06 1.39
C GLY A 181 10.06 13.85 0.92
N THR A 182 9.88 13.93 -0.38
CA THR A 182 8.86 14.75 -1.05
C THR A 182 7.88 13.93 -1.88
N SER A 183 8.08 12.61 -2.02
CA SER A 183 7.25 11.72 -2.83
C SER A 183 5.79 11.75 -2.39
N VAL A 184 4.89 11.73 -3.37
CA VAL A 184 3.43 11.71 -3.14
C VAL A 184 2.84 10.33 -3.39
N TYR A 185 3.27 9.63 -4.43
CA TYR A 185 2.69 8.34 -4.84
C TYR A 185 3.67 7.17 -4.75
N ASP A 186 4.95 7.41 -5.00
CA ASP A 186 5.96 6.35 -5.14
C ASP A 186 6.82 6.15 -3.88
N HIS A 187 6.28 6.51 -2.72
CA HIS A 187 6.99 6.51 -1.45
C HIS A 187 7.43 5.12 -0.95
N TYR A 188 6.87 4.04 -1.48
CA TYR A 188 7.24 2.67 -1.09
C TYR A 188 8.08 1.93 -2.14
N SER A 189 8.58 2.62 -3.17
CA SER A 189 9.43 2.00 -4.18
C SER A 189 10.64 2.85 -4.56
N ASN A 190 10.45 4.04 -5.13
CA ASN A 190 11.54 4.83 -5.72
C ASN A 190 11.93 6.08 -4.90
N SER A 191 11.40 6.27 -3.70
CA SER A 191 11.63 7.47 -2.90
C SER A 191 12.62 7.27 -1.74
N ILE A 192 13.00 8.37 -1.12
CA ILE A 192 13.75 8.43 0.15
C ILE A 192 12.97 7.77 1.30
N ALA A 193 11.65 7.79 1.24
CA ALA A 193 10.79 7.17 2.26
C ALA A 193 10.74 5.63 2.19
N TYR A 194 11.33 5.00 1.16
CA TYR A 194 11.39 3.54 1.04
C TYR A 194 11.88 2.88 2.34
N GLY A 195 11.17 1.87 2.82
CA GLY A 195 11.53 1.13 4.03
C GLY A 195 11.49 1.95 5.34
N GLN A 196 11.03 3.20 5.33
CA GLN A 196 10.97 4.03 6.55
C GLN A 196 9.85 3.61 7.50
N SER A 197 8.73 3.19 6.96
CA SER A 197 7.63 2.59 7.70
C SER A 197 7.07 1.43 6.90
N PRO A 198 6.72 0.32 7.54
CA PRO A 198 5.99 -0.74 6.87
C PRO A 198 4.60 -0.25 6.47
N LEU A 199 4.00 -0.88 5.47
CA LEU A 199 2.71 -0.48 4.90
C LEU A 199 1.66 -1.57 5.10
N ASP A 200 0.40 -1.18 5.24
CA ASP A 200 -0.72 -2.05 4.93
C ASP A 200 -1.15 -1.87 3.46
N ALA A 201 -0.34 -2.43 2.54
CA ALA A 201 -0.62 -2.39 1.11
C ALA A 201 -1.93 -3.13 0.77
N ARG A 202 -2.33 -4.09 1.58
CA ARG A 202 -3.62 -4.78 1.51
C ARG A 202 -4.77 -3.79 1.69
N LYS A 203 -4.73 -2.94 2.74
CA LYS A 203 -5.77 -1.93 3.01
C LYS A 203 -5.80 -0.87 1.90
N SER A 204 -4.62 -0.44 1.45
CA SER A 204 -4.49 0.49 0.32
C SER A 204 -5.15 -0.04 -0.96
N ALA A 205 -5.00 -1.34 -1.26
CA ALA A 205 -5.62 -1.97 -2.42
C ALA A 205 -7.14 -2.15 -2.27
N MET A 206 -7.60 -2.51 -1.06
CA MET A 206 -8.99 -2.88 -0.80
C MET A 206 -9.92 -1.68 -0.57
N VAL A 207 -9.44 -0.61 0.08
CA VAL A 207 -10.29 0.47 0.59
C VAL A 207 -9.92 1.79 -0.10
N PRO A 208 -10.60 2.16 -1.20
CA PRO A 208 -10.35 3.42 -1.87
C PRO A 208 -10.51 4.61 -0.94
N GLY A 209 -9.59 5.58 -1.05
CA GLY A 209 -9.56 6.74 -0.18
C GLY A 209 -9.12 6.46 1.26
N SER A 210 -8.36 5.37 1.50
CA SER A 210 -7.63 5.19 2.76
C SER A 210 -6.60 6.30 2.94
N THR A 211 -6.51 6.81 4.15
CA THR A 211 -5.55 7.87 4.50
C THR A 211 -4.16 7.29 4.75
N ALA A 212 -3.13 8.15 4.69
CA ALA A 212 -1.77 7.75 5.05
C ALA A 212 -1.69 7.15 6.46
N GLN A 213 -2.41 7.71 7.44
CA GLN A 213 -2.50 7.20 8.81
C GLN A 213 -3.05 5.77 8.88
N GLU A 214 -3.91 5.38 7.94
CA GLU A 214 -4.47 4.03 7.89
C GLU A 214 -3.57 3.03 7.16
N VAL A 215 -2.69 3.51 6.28
CA VAL A 215 -1.82 2.69 5.41
C VAL A 215 -0.43 2.53 5.99
N PHE A 216 0.19 3.60 6.50
CA PHE A 216 1.49 3.50 7.16
C PHE A 216 1.35 2.85 8.52
N LEU A 217 2.05 1.74 8.73
CA LEU A 217 2.04 1.03 10.01
C LEU A 217 3.08 1.66 10.95
N PRO A 218 2.64 2.28 12.05
CA PRO A 218 3.59 2.86 12.98
C PRO A 218 4.40 1.78 13.70
N VAL A 219 5.68 2.07 13.94
CA VAL A 219 6.60 1.19 14.68
C VAL A 219 7.04 1.87 15.97
N PRO A 220 7.33 1.11 17.05
CA PRO A 220 7.96 1.64 18.25
C PRO A 220 9.31 2.26 17.90
N GLN A 221 9.49 3.54 18.17
CA GLN A 221 10.71 4.26 17.84
C GLN A 221 10.89 5.51 18.70
N PHE A 222 12.11 6.02 18.71
CA PHE A 222 12.46 7.33 19.22
C PHE A 222 12.76 8.24 18.03
N SER A 223 12.19 9.43 18.01
CA SER A 223 12.52 10.44 17.00
C SER A 223 12.76 11.79 17.65
N LEU A 224 13.70 12.54 17.08
CA LEU A 224 14.04 13.87 17.51
C LEU A 224 14.15 14.81 16.30
N GLN A 225 13.84 16.08 16.53
CA GLN A 225 14.04 17.14 15.55
C GLN A 225 14.45 18.41 16.30
N SER A 226 15.47 19.12 15.78
CA SER A 226 16.00 20.33 16.38
C SER A 226 16.25 21.40 15.33
N GLN A 227 15.81 22.63 15.60
CA GLN A 227 16.12 23.81 14.82
C GLN A 227 17.44 24.41 15.32
N VAL A 228 18.57 24.02 14.71
CA VAL A 228 19.92 24.38 15.18
C VAL A 228 20.27 25.85 14.84
N THR A 229 19.81 26.32 13.68
CA THR A 229 19.87 27.73 13.28
C THR A 229 18.52 28.11 12.63
N PRO A 230 18.25 29.40 12.39
CA PRO A 230 17.02 29.78 11.67
C PRO A 230 16.82 29.10 10.31
N GLU A 231 17.91 28.66 9.68
CA GLU A 231 17.88 28.01 8.36
C GLU A 231 18.15 26.49 8.40
N LEU A 232 18.72 25.95 9.49
CA LEU A 232 19.18 24.55 9.57
C LEU A 232 18.41 23.78 10.63
N SER A 233 17.77 22.71 10.22
CA SER A 233 17.12 21.71 11.05
C SER A 233 17.83 20.37 10.97
N LEU A 234 17.98 19.67 12.09
CA LEU A 234 18.48 18.31 12.15
C LEU A 234 17.41 17.39 12.71
N ALA A 235 17.28 16.20 12.16
CA ALA A 235 16.41 15.19 12.73
C ALA A 235 17.07 13.81 12.76
N GLY A 236 16.61 12.98 13.69
CA GLY A 236 17.07 11.60 13.82
C GLY A 236 15.93 10.68 14.24
N VAL A 237 16.04 9.42 13.86
CA VAL A 237 15.12 8.34 14.22
C VAL A 237 15.91 7.10 14.58
N TYR A 238 15.42 6.36 15.59
CA TYR A 238 15.95 5.05 15.98
C TYR A 238 14.77 4.13 16.27
N GLN A 239 14.67 3.03 15.52
CA GLN A 239 13.59 2.05 15.66
C GLN A 239 13.92 1.06 16.77
N LEU A 240 12.92 0.76 17.58
CA LEU A 240 12.98 -0.14 18.73
C LEU A 240 12.32 -1.48 18.43
N ASP A 241 11.59 -1.57 17.31
CA ASP A 241 10.96 -2.80 16.83
C ASP A 241 10.85 -2.72 15.31
N TRP A 242 10.75 -3.89 14.67
CA TRP A 242 10.57 -4.04 13.24
C TRP A 242 9.23 -4.74 12.97
N LYS A 243 8.56 -4.38 11.88
CA LYS A 243 7.31 -5.01 11.42
C LYS A 243 7.35 -5.18 9.90
N PRO A 244 6.78 -6.28 9.36
CA PRO A 244 6.68 -6.46 7.92
C PRO A 244 5.60 -5.57 7.31
N THR A 245 5.79 -5.19 6.04
CA THR A 245 4.74 -4.70 5.16
C THR A 245 3.71 -5.80 4.93
N ARG A 246 2.43 -5.45 4.96
CA ARG A 246 1.31 -6.39 4.78
C ARG A 246 0.81 -6.30 3.35
N PHE A 247 0.86 -7.40 2.64
CA PHE A 247 0.32 -7.53 1.29
C PHE A 247 -1.03 -8.26 1.29
N SER A 248 -1.73 -8.21 0.15
CA SER A 248 -2.94 -9.02 -0.02
C SER A 248 -2.59 -10.50 0.09
N GLU A 249 -3.22 -11.17 1.04
CA GLU A 249 -2.96 -12.59 1.35
C GLU A 249 -3.37 -13.49 0.18
N GLY A 250 -2.54 -14.49 -0.10
CA GLY A 250 -2.79 -15.45 -1.18
C GLY A 250 -4.22 -16.01 -1.15
N GLY A 251 -4.79 -16.27 -2.32
CA GLY A 251 -6.16 -16.77 -2.46
C GLY A 251 -7.26 -15.75 -2.16
N THR A 252 -6.93 -14.48 -1.89
CA THR A 252 -7.91 -13.39 -1.77
C THR A 252 -8.04 -12.61 -3.08
N TYR A 253 -9.13 -11.87 -3.27
CA TYR A 253 -9.44 -11.18 -4.53
C TYR A 253 -8.34 -10.24 -5.03
N PHE A 254 -7.61 -9.58 -4.15
CA PHE A 254 -6.55 -8.63 -4.51
C PHE A 254 -5.15 -9.26 -4.58
N ALA A 255 -5.02 -10.57 -4.35
CA ALA A 255 -3.75 -11.27 -4.40
C ALA A 255 -3.45 -11.80 -5.81
N GLY A 256 -2.21 -11.69 -6.25
CA GLY A 256 -1.76 -12.20 -7.56
C GLY A 256 -1.48 -13.71 -7.58
N THR A 257 -1.41 -14.36 -6.40
CA THR A 257 -1.17 -15.81 -6.23
C THR A 257 -1.95 -16.34 -5.04
N ASP A 258 -2.11 -17.67 -4.95
CA ASP A 258 -2.87 -18.30 -3.86
C ASP A 258 -2.02 -18.70 -2.66
N TYR A 259 -0.69 -18.73 -2.77
CA TYR A 259 0.21 -19.32 -1.76
C TYR A 259 1.19 -18.34 -1.11
N LEU A 260 1.23 -17.06 -1.53
CA LEU A 260 2.16 -16.08 -0.94
C LEU A 260 1.60 -15.42 0.32
N PHE A 261 2.52 -14.90 1.11
CA PHE A 261 2.36 -14.19 2.37
C PHE A 261 1.91 -15.09 3.54
N ALA A 262 1.33 -14.49 4.58
CA ALA A 262 1.13 -15.15 5.86
C ALA A 262 -0.22 -15.90 5.98
N GLY A 263 -1.15 -15.64 5.05
CA GLY A 263 -2.47 -16.24 5.07
C GLY A 263 -2.53 -17.73 4.73
N PRO A 264 -1.97 -18.16 3.57
CA PRO A 264 -2.03 -19.53 3.11
C PRO A 264 -1.25 -20.50 4.00
N ASP A 265 -1.68 -21.75 4.05
CA ASP A 265 -1.03 -22.81 4.86
C ASP A 265 0.00 -23.62 4.05
N ARG A 266 -0.18 -23.70 2.71
CA ARG A 266 0.63 -24.52 1.81
C ARG A 266 0.65 -23.99 0.38
N ARG A 267 1.59 -24.51 -0.42
CA ARG A 267 1.66 -24.32 -1.87
C ARG A 267 1.39 -25.64 -2.59
N PRO A 268 0.33 -25.74 -3.41
CA PRO A 268 0.13 -26.88 -4.30
C PRO A 268 1.21 -26.95 -5.37
N LEU A 269 1.76 -28.13 -5.60
CA LEU A 269 2.80 -28.39 -6.62
C LEU A 269 2.29 -29.26 -7.77
N SER A 270 1.45 -30.24 -7.44
CA SER A 270 0.78 -31.13 -8.38
C SER A 270 -0.44 -31.76 -7.71
N PRO A 271 -1.34 -32.43 -8.45
CA PRO A 271 -2.46 -33.16 -7.87
C PRO A 271 -2.05 -34.05 -6.69
N GLY A 272 -2.66 -33.82 -5.54
CA GLY A 272 -2.37 -34.54 -4.29
C GLY A 272 -1.05 -34.21 -3.60
N VAL A 273 -0.22 -33.31 -4.15
CA VAL A 273 1.09 -32.94 -3.59
C VAL A 273 1.14 -31.44 -3.27
N SER A 274 1.45 -31.11 -2.05
CA SER A 274 1.67 -29.74 -1.60
C SER A 274 2.84 -29.67 -0.61
N ILE A 275 3.45 -28.51 -0.47
CA ILE A 275 4.45 -28.21 0.55
C ILE A 275 3.91 -27.17 1.52
N PRO A 276 4.13 -27.33 2.84
CA PRO A 276 3.65 -26.39 3.83
C PRO A 276 4.40 -25.06 3.77
N ARG A 277 3.71 -23.97 4.13
CA ARG A 277 4.34 -22.71 4.45
C ARG A 277 4.98 -22.80 5.85
N LEU A 278 6.19 -22.32 5.94
CA LEU A 278 6.93 -22.18 7.20
C LEU A 278 6.89 -20.72 7.66
N ASP A 279 7.24 -20.48 8.93
CA ASP A 279 7.41 -19.14 9.44
C ASP A 279 8.45 -18.36 8.62
N PRO A 280 8.23 -17.08 8.34
CA PRO A 280 9.19 -16.27 7.61
C PRO A 280 10.50 -16.13 8.40
N LEU A 281 11.59 -15.91 7.69
CA LEU A 281 12.81 -15.40 8.29
C LEU A 281 12.71 -13.88 8.36
N GLU A 282 12.51 -13.41 9.55
CA GLU A 282 12.52 -11.98 9.90
C GLU A 282 13.95 -11.59 10.35
N PRO A 283 14.29 -10.29 10.39
CA PRO A 283 15.59 -9.83 10.86
C PRO A 283 15.98 -10.40 12.23
N ASP A 284 17.24 -10.75 12.37
CA ASP A 284 17.79 -11.33 13.59
C ASP A 284 17.57 -10.39 14.81
N HIS A 285 17.67 -9.09 14.58
CA HIS A 285 17.38 -8.04 15.55
C HIS A 285 16.24 -7.15 15.04
N LYS A 286 15.15 -7.11 15.78
CA LYS A 286 13.99 -6.24 15.44
C LYS A 286 14.20 -4.77 15.81
N TYR A 287 15.37 -4.38 16.27
CA TYR A 287 15.74 -3.02 16.64
C TYR A 287 17.07 -2.64 16.01
N GLY A 288 17.34 -1.35 15.90
CA GLY A 288 18.64 -0.88 15.41
C GLY A 288 18.57 -0.12 14.09
N SER A 289 17.48 -0.25 13.33
CA SER A 289 17.28 0.60 12.18
C SER A 289 17.25 2.07 12.61
N PHE A 290 18.02 2.92 11.92
CA PHE A 290 18.13 4.34 12.28
C PHE A 290 18.24 5.23 11.04
N GLY A 291 18.03 6.52 11.25
CA GLY A 291 18.18 7.53 10.21
C GLY A 291 18.54 8.89 10.77
N LEU A 292 19.20 9.68 9.93
CA LEU A 292 19.56 11.06 10.19
C LEU A 292 19.15 11.90 8.99
N SER A 293 18.66 13.11 9.25
CA SER A 293 18.39 14.11 8.20
C SER A 293 18.85 15.49 8.61
N ALA A 294 19.25 16.27 7.60
CA ALA A 294 19.59 17.68 7.73
C ALA A 294 18.83 18.46 6.67
N SER A 295 17.97 19.38 7.09
CA SER A 295 17.18 20.25 6.22
C SER A 295 17.69 21.67 6.31
N TRP A 296 17.92 22.30 5.15
CA TRP A 296 18.43 23.66 5.02
C TRP A 296 17.50 24.51 4.16
N THR A 297 17.03 25.61 4.73
CA THR A 297 16.05 26.55 4.13
C THR A 297 16.65 27.94 3.96
N PRO A 298 17.66 28.14 3.08
CA PRO A 298 18.28 29.44 2.89
C PRO A 298 17.33 30.39 2.14
N GLU A 299 17.36 31.68 2.48
CA GLU A 299 16.49 32.68 1.88
C GLU A 299 16.60 32.76 0.34
N PHE A 300 17.79 32.56 -0.22
CA PHE A 300 18.01 32.64 -1.68
C PHE A 300 17.33 31.53 -2.48
N LEU A 301 17.00 30.39 -1.83
CA LEU A 301 16.45 29.22 -2.51
C LEU A 301 14.92 29.29 -2.68
N ASP A 302 14.24 30.02 -1.79
CA ASP A 302 12.78 30.00 -1.68
C ASP A 302 12.23 28.56 -1.60
N GLY A 303 12.89 27.74 -0.75
CA GLY A 303 12.61 26.32 -0.63
C GLY A 303 13.52 25.64 0.40
N GLU A 304 13.42 24.32 0.45
CA GLU A 304 14.16 23.43 1.35
C GLU A 304 15.05 22.48 0.56
N LEU A 305 16.31 22.38 0.94
CA LEU A 305 17.22 21.30 0.58
C LEU A 305 17.39 20.39 1.79
N ALA A 306 17.26 19.07 1.60
CA ALA A 306 17.55 18.14 2.67
C ALA A 306 18.44 16.98 2.22
N ALA A 307 19.26 16.50 3.17
CA ALA A 307 20.11 15.34 3.00
C ALA A 307 19.72 14.27 4.04
N TYR A 308 19.80 13.01 3.64
CA TYR A 308 19.34 11.87 4.44
C TYR A 308 20.36 10.74 4.41
N TYR A 309 20.53 10.08 5.55
CA TYR A 309 21.17 8.78 5.65
C TYR A 309 20.30 7.87 6.50
N ARG A 310 20.10 6.63 6.02
CA ARG A 310 19.34 5.62 6.76
C ARG A 310 20.01 4.26 6.61
N ARG A 311 20.03 3.49 7.71
CA ARG A 311 20.34 2.07 7.72
C ARG A 311 19.16 1.33 8.33
N PHE A 312 18.65 0.33 7.61
CA PHE A 312 17.41 -0.34 8.00
C PHE A 312 17.30 -1.74 7.42
N ASP A 313 16.47 -2.55 8.09
CA ASP A 313 16.04 -3.85 7.60
C ASP A 313 14.75 -3.67 6.79
N ASP A 314 14.70 -4.29 5.61
CA ASP A 314 13.60 -4.07 4.69
C ASP A 314 12.29 -4.68 5.23
N PRO A 315 11.21 -3.90 5.35
CA PRO A 315 9.90 -4.43 5.68
C PRO A 315 9.26 -5.25 4.55
N MET A 316 9.85 -5.26 3.34
CA MET A 316 9.41 -6.05 2.21
C MET A 316 10.29 -7.30 2.04
N PRO A 317 9.70 -8.50 1.90
CA PRO A 317 10.48 -9.72 1.66
C PRO A 317 10.91 -9.80 0.20
N TRP A 318 11.91 -10.63 -0.11
CA TRP A 318 12.03 -11.14 -1.47
C TRP A 318 10.74 -11.88 -1.84
N LEU A 319 10.10 -11.47 -2.96
CA LEU A 319 8.82 -12.03 -3.39
C LEU A 319 8.93 -13.45 -3.99
N ALA A 320 10.14 -13.96 -4.16
CA ALA A 320 10.42 -15.36 -4.49
C ALA A 320 10.66 -16.14 -3.21
N PRO A 321 9.72 -17.02 -2.77
CA PRO A 321 9.87 -17.73 -1.52
C PRO A 321 11.02 -18.73 -1.56
N GLN A 322 11.79 -18.80 -0.47
CA GLN A 322 12.84 -19.79 -0.27
C GLN A 322 12.22 -21.18 -0.13
N SER A 323 12.60 -22.11 -1.01
CA SER A 323 12.23 -23.52 -0.90
C SER A 323 13.26 -24.28 -0.07
N VAL A 324 12.87 -24.79 1.08
CA VAL A 324 13.73 -25.52 2.00
C VAL A 324 13.18 -26.93 2.27
N LYS A 325 13.99 -27.79 2.89
CA LYS A 325 13.51 -29.12 3.30
C LYS A 325 12.35 -28.94 4.31
N GLY A 326 11.19 -29.42 3.93
CA GLY A 326 9.98 -29.38 4.76
C GLY A 326 8.97 -28.31 4.39
N GLY A 327 9.28 -27.40 3.43
CA GLY A 327 8.31 -26.40 3.01
C GLY A 327 8.91 -25.22 2.25
N TYR A 328 8.23 -24.08 2.32
CA TYR A 328 8.68 -22.79 1.76
C TYR A 328 8.41 -21.65 2.76
N ARG A 329 9.18 -20.59 2.65
CA ARG A 329 9.05 -19.40 3.51
C ARG A 329 9.48 -18.12 2.79
N LEU A 330 9.04 -16.97 3.27
CA LEU A 330 9.56 -15.66 2.90
C LEU A 330 10.81 -15.32 3.72
N VAL A 331 11.70 -14.53 3.14
CA VAL A 331 12.93 -14.04 3.78
C VAL A 331 12.95 -12.53 3.65
N TYR A 332 13.26 -11.84 4.72
CA TYR A 332 13.36 -10.38 4.77
C TYR A 332 14.83 -9.95 4.74
N PRO A 333 15.19 -9.00 3.86
CA PRO A 333 16.55 -8.48 3.76
C PRO A 333 16.90 -7.58 4.95
N GLU A 334 18.15 -7.68 5.41
CA GLU A 334 18.69 -6.85 6.48
C GLU A 334 19.74 -5.86 5.95
N ASP A 335 20.09 -4.85 6.76
CA ASP A 335 21.29 -4.00 6.61
C ASP A 335 21.38 -3.21 5.28
N ILE A 336 20.30 -2.54 4.87
CA ILE A 336 20.29 -1.68 3.67
C ILE A 336 20.71 -0.27 4.05
N ASP A 337 21.69 0.29 3.33
CA ASP A 337 22.09 1.69 3.45
C ASP A 337 21.42 2.56 2.37
N LEU A 338 20.78 3.65 2.77
CA LEU A 338 20.15 4.62 1.88
C LEU A 338 20.74 6.02 2.11
N PHE A 339 21.21 6.63 1.04
CA PHE A 339 21.63 8.02 0.98
C PHE A 339 20.65 8.80 0.11
N GLY A 340 20.16 9.94 0.57
CA GLY A 340 19.16 10.73 -0.13
C GLY A 340 19.45 12.22 -0.11
N LEU A 341 19.01 12.91 -1.17
CA LEU A 341 18.94 14.36 -1.28
C LEU A 341 17.54 14.74 -1.78
N SER A 342 16.94 15.77 -1.20
CA SER A 342 15.67 16.30 -1.70
C SER A 342 15.71 17.82 -1.82
N LEU A 343 14.92 18.32 -2.78
CA LEU A 343 14.61 19.73 -2.96
C LEU A 343 13.10 19.89 -2.97
N ASN A 344 12.59 20.79 -2.14
CA ASN A 344 11.20 21.22 -2.18
C ASN A 344 11.18 22.74 -2.40
N ARG A 345 10.44 23.21 -3.42
CA ARG A 345 10.40 24.63 -3.78
C ARG A 345 9.05 25.04 -4.34
N SER A 346 8.64 26.27 -4.03
CA SER A 346 7.50 26.91 -4.70
C SER A 346 7.87 27.40 -6.09
N LEU A 347 7.04 27.11 -7.08
CA LEU A 347 7.14 27.58 -8.47
C LEU A 347 5.84 28.28 -8.88
N GLY A 348 5.70 29.56 -8.56
CA GLY A 348 4.45 30.28 -8.75
C GLY A 348 3.32 29.65 -7.97
N ASP A 349 2.26 29.19 -8.66
CA ASP A 349 1.08 28.55 -8.04
C ASP A 349 1.24 27.02 -7.84
N ALA A 350 2.44 26.48 -8.09
CA ALA A 350 2.73 25.06 -7.93
C ALA A 350 3.88 24.83 -6.94
N SER A 351 3.88 23.66 -6.30
CA SER A 351 5.01 23.14 -5.52
C SER A 351 5.76 22.10 -6.33
N LEU A 352 7.08 22.19 -6.35
CA LEU A 352 8.00 21.23 -6.96
C LEU A 352 8.73 20.47 -5.87
N GLY A 353 8.70 19.13 -5.95
CA GLY A 353 9.54 18.23 -5.17
C GLY A 353 10.49 17.46 -6.09
N VAL A 354 11.75 17.32 -5.67
CA VAL A 354 12.75 16.50 -6.38
C VAL A 354 13.46 15.64 -5.35
N GLU A 355 13.65 14.36 -5.65
CA GLU A 355 14.45 13.44 -4.85
C GLU A 355 15.52 12.76 -5.70
N LEU A 356 16.66 12.52 -5.09
CA LEU A 356 17.70 11.64 -5.57
C LEU A 356 18.11 10.73 -4.42
N SER A 357 18.07 9.41 -4.61
CA SER A 357 18.54 8.47 -3.60
C SER A 357 19.35 7.34 -4.20
N MET A 358 20.33 6.87 -3.43
CA MET A 358 21.12 5.69 -3.72
C MET A 358 20.90 4.68 -2.59
N ARG A 359 20.69 3.42 -2.95
CA ARG A 359 20.63 2.31 -2.00
C ARG A 359 21.79 1.38 -2.26
N HIS A 360 22.53 1.09 -1.21
CA HIS A 360 23.60 0.11 -1.21
C HIS A 360 23.08 -1.19 -0.61
N ASP A 361 23.45 -2.32 -1.23
CA ASP A 361 22.96 -3.67 -0.86
C ASP A 361 21.43 -3.81 -0.84
N ALA A 362 20.74 -3.08 -1.72
CA ALA A 362 19.29 -3.17 -1.86
C ALA A 362 18.86 -4.57 -2.33
N PRO A 363 17.74 -5.11 -1.81
CA PRO A 363 17.19 -6.37 -2.33
C PRO A 363 16.69 -6.17 -3.76
N LEU A 364 17.15 -7.05 -4.66
CA LEU A 364 16.72 -7.08 -6.05
C LEU A 364 15.59 -8.09 -6.26
N ASN A 365 14.84 -7.94 -7.37
CA ASN A 365 13.84 -8.93 -7.78
C ASN A 365 14.50 -10.29 -7.97
N ALA A 366 13.92 -11.33 -7.38
CA ALA A 366 14.55 -12.64 -7.26
C ALA A 366 13.79 -13.74 -8.02
N LEU A 367 14.51 -14.68 -8.58
CA LEU A 367 14.01 -16.00 -9.01
C LEU A 367 13.94 -16.99 -7.84
N GLY A 368 14.69 -16.74 -6.78
CA GLY A 368 14.77 -17.55 -5.58
C GLY A 368 15.61 -16.89 -4.50
N VAL A 369 15.69 -17.54 -3.35
CA VAL A 369 16.53 -17.16 -2.21
C VAL A 369 17.46 -18.33 -1.88
N SER A 370 18.75 -18.04 -1.68
CA SER A 370 19.77 -19.03 -1.34
C SER A 370 19.46 -19.72 0.01
N ILE A 371 19.66 -21.04 0.07
CA ILE A 371 19.49 -21.81 1.31
C ILE A 371 20.76 -21.74 2.17
N ALA A 372 21.91 -21.46 1.55
CA ALA A 372 23.20 -21.52 2.24
C ALA A 372 23.37 -20.41 3.28
N ASP A 373 22.87 -19.24 2.96
CA ASP A 373 23.02 -18.01 3.75
C ASP A 373 21.71 -17.28 4.01
N ASN A 374 20.58 -17.79 3.47
CA ASN A 374 19.25 -17.15 3.57
C ASN A 374 19.17 -15.78 2.87
N GLU A 375 19.98 -15.55 1.85
CA GLU A 375 20.06 -14.31 1.11
C GLU A 375 19.51 -14.45 -0.31
N GLY A 376 18.82 -13.41 -0.77
CA GLY A 376 18.45 -13.22 -2.18
C GLY A 376 19.49 -12.36 -2.91
N PRO A 377 19.23 -12.02 -4.18
CA PRO A 377 20.10 -11.13 -4.93
C PRO A 377 20.10 -9.71 -4.32
N ARG A 378 21.28 -9.10 -4.25
CA ARG A 378 21.49 -7.73 -3.78
C ARG A 378 22.19 -6.89 -4.83
N GLY A 379 22.02 -5.59 -4.75
CA GLY A 379 22.67 -4.66 -5.67
C GLY A 379 22.60 -3.20 -5.23
N ASP A 380 23.38 -2.40 -5.93
CA ASP A 380 23.41 -0.95 -5.77
C ASP A 380 22.44 -0.31 -6.76
N THR A 381 21.57 0.56 -6.27
CA THR A 381 20.51 1.17 -7.09
C THR A 381 20.46 2.68 -6.91
N LEU A 382 20.18 3.39 -8.01
CA LEU A 382 19.94 4.83 -8.04
C LEU A 382 18.46 5.09 -8.33
N HIS A 383 17.85 6.01 -7.59
CA HIS A 383 16.47 6.41 -7.76
C HIS A 383 16.37 7.92 -7.86
N MET A 384 15.55 8.39 -8.79
CA MET A 384 15.21 9.81 -8.96
C MET A 384 13.69 9.95 -9.01
N LEU A 385 13.19 11.02 -8.41
CA LEU A 385 11.77 11.33 -8.41
C LEU A 385 11.59 12.83 -8.56
N VAL A 386 10.61 13.23 -9.38
CA VAL A 386 10.19 14.62 -9.54
C VAL A 386 8.68 14.67 -9.43
N ASN A 387 8.16 15.50 -8.53
CA ASN A 387 6.73 15.72 -8.44
C ASN A 387 6.39 17.22 -8.53
N MET A 388 5.16 17.47 -8.95
CA MET A 388 4.57 18.80 -8.94
C MET A 388 3.12 18.72 -8.47
N ILE A 389 2.74 19.66 -7.62
CA ILE A 389 1.38 19.82 -7.12
C ILE A 389 0.92 21.23 -7.45
N GLY A 390 -0.24 21.38 -8.10
CA GLY A 390 -0.74 22.66 -8.49
C GLY A 390 -2.27 22.77 -8.43
N ALA A 391 -2.75 24.00 -8.49
CA ALA A 391 -4.18 24.28 -8.57
C ALA A 391 -4.68 24.26 -10.03
N LEU A 392 -5.90 23.79 -10.23
CA LEU A 392 -6.63 23.96 -11.49
C LEU A 392 -7.41 25.28 -11.41
N PRO A 393 -7.16 26.23 -12.32
CA PRO A 393 -7.90 27.49 -12.33
C PRO A 393 -9.37 27.27 -12.73
N LYS A 394 -10.25 28.15 -12.28
CA LYS A 394 -11.67 28.11 -12.67
C LYS A 394 -11.82 28.16 -14.18
N THR A 395 -12.69 27.31 -14.70
CA THR A 395 -13.08 27.25 -16.13
C THR A 395 -14.61 27.25 -16.28
N SER A 396 -15.09 27.13 -17.52
CA SER A 396 -16.53 26.89 -17.78
C SER A 396 -16.97 25.46 -17.40
N LEU A 397 -16.03 24.52 -17.21
CA LEU A 397 -16.32 23.12 -16.94
C LEU A 397 -16.30 22.79 -15.45
N TYR A 398 -15.49 23.47 -14.63
CA TYR A 398 -15.37 23.25 -13.19
C TYR A 398 -15.02 24.56 -12.45
N SER A 399 -15.31 24.58 -11.15
CA SER A 399 -15.13 25.78 -10.30
C SER A 399 -13.70 25.98 -9.83
N SER A 400 -12.99 24.89 -9.55
CA SER A 400 -11.62 24.80 -9.05
C SER A 400 -11.11 23.37 -9.19
N GLY A 401 -9.95 23.09 -8.66
CA GLY A 401 -9.43 21.73 -8.54
C GLY A 401 -7.96 21.70 -8.22
N THR A 402 -7.40 20.50 -8.18
CA THR A 402 -5.98 20.25 -7.99
C THR A 402 -5.47 19.25 -9.01
N TRP A 403 -4.18 19.32 -9.29
CA TRP A 403 -3.48 18.29 -10.03
C TRP A 403 -2.17 17.96 -9.33
N THR A 404 -1.76 16.71 -9.43
CA THR A 404 -0.48 16.22 -8.94
C THR A 404 0.12 15.31 -10.00
N ALA A 405 1.36 15.57 -10.36
CA ALA A 405 2.12 14.73 -11.28
C ALA A 405 3.40 14.27 -10.59
N GLU A 406 3.77 13.01 -10.76
CA GLU A 406 5.01 12.44 -10.25
C GLU A 406 5.65 11.57 -11.33
N LEU A 407 6.94 11.79 -11.59
CA LEU A 407 7.78 11.01 -12.49
C LEU A 407 8.86 10.32 -11.66
N SER A 408 9.00 9.02 -11.81
CA SER A 408 10.03 8.22 -11.14
C SER A 408 10.95 7.56 -12.16
N TYR A 409 12.22 7.49 -11.82
CA TYR A 409 13.26 6.77 -12.53
C TYR A 409 14.07 5.94 -11.54
N SER A 410 14.37 4.71 -11.91
CA SER A 410 15.32 3.88 -11.16
C SER A 410 16.32 3.20 -12.11
N ARG A 411 17.54 2.98 -11.60
CA ARG A 411 18.61 2.31 -12.32
C ARG A 411 19.35 1.35 -11.41
N LEU A 412 19.54 0.13 -11.88
CA LEU A 412 20.48 -0.82 -11.30
C LEU A 412 21.91 -0.42 -11.72
N LEU A 413 22.76 -0.12 -10.74
CA LEU A 413 24.15 0.22 -10.96
C LEU A 413 25.00 -1.05 -11.06
N ASP A 414 24.87 -1.94 -10.07
CA ASP A 414 25.63 -3.17 -9.99
C ASP A 414 24.84 -4.24 -9.19
N VAL A 415 25.09 -5.51 -9.47
CA VAL A 415 24.63 -6.67 -8.66
C VAL A 415 25.77 -7.07 -7.75
N THR A 416 25.58 -6.93 -6.44
CA THR A 416 26.64 -7.12 -5.44
C THR A 416 26.69 -8.55 -4.89
N ALA A 417 25.54 -9.27 -4.90
CA ALA A 417 25.47 -10.65 -4.43
C ALA A 417 24.39 -11.44 -5.16
N HIS A 418 24.59 -12.76 -5.30
CA HIS A 418 23.64 -13.74 -5.86
C HIS A 418 23.09 -13.37 -7.24
N GLU A 419 23.96 -12.96 -8.16
CA GLU A 419 23.61 -12.58 -9.54
C GLU A 419 22.81 -13.68 -10.26
N GLU A 420 23.12 -14.94 -10.01
CA GLU A 420 22.40 -16.09 -10.58
C GLU A 420 20.94 -16.20 -10.11
N LEU A 421 20.59 -15.58 -8.99
CA LEU A 421 19.23 -15.50 -8.45
C LEU A 421 18.52 -14.22 -8.84
N TYR A 422 19.23 -13.24 -9.38
CA TYR A 422 18.62 -12.00 -9.82
C TYR A 422 17.71 -12.23 -11.03
N ARG A 423 16.48 -11.74 -10.96
CA ARG A 423 15.48 -11.84 -12.03
C ARG A 423 15.75 -10.76 -13.11
N GLY A 424 17.00 -10.56 -13.48
CA GLY A 424 17.43 -9.68 -14.57
C GLY A 424 17.32 -10.38 -15.92
N GLU A 425 16.94 -9.64 -16.98
CA GLU A 425 16.78 -10.21 -18.33
C GLU A 425 18.09 -10.78 -18.89
N ASP A 426 19.21 -10.13 -18.60
CA ASP A 426 20.55 -10.55 -19.00
C ASP A 426 21.23 -11.49 -17.98
N ASP A 427 20.63 -11.67 -16.79
CA ASP A 427 21.18 -12.38 -15.65
C ASP A 427 20.47 -13.74 -15.45
N GLY A 428 19.78 -13.94 -14.33
CA GLY A 428 19.09 -15.19 -14.00
C GLY A 428 17.95 -15.57 -14.94
N CYS A 429 17.34 -14.62 -15.66
CA CYS A 429 16.31 -14.90 -16.65
C CYS A 429 16.88 -15.48 -17.97
N ALA A 430 18.05 -15.02 -18.42
CA ALA A 430 18.63 -15.42 -19.71
C ALA A 430 18.80 -16.93 -19.87
N PRO A 431 19.34 -17.68 -18.89
CA PRO A 431 19.45 -19.15 -18.97
C PRO A 431 18.10 -19.86 -19.06
N LEU A 432 17.01 -19.21 -18.61
CA LEU A 432 15.64 -19.75 -18.63
C LEU A 432 14.90 -19.40 -19.92
N GLY A 433 15.51 -18.58 -20.80
CA GLY A 433 14.88 -18.06 -22.02
C GLY A 433 13.70 -17.14 -21.72
N LEU A 434 13.76 -16.41 -20.59
CA LEU A 434 12.81 -15.38 -20.18
C LEU A 434 13.39 -14.01 -20.53
N ASP A 435 12.53 -13.02 -20.74
CA ASP A 435 12.88 -11.65 -21.10
C ASP A 435 12.03 -10.62 -20.33
N ALA A 436 12.15 -9.35 -20.67
CA ALA A 436 11.41 -8.27 -20.04
C ALA A 436 9.89 -8.45 -20.13
N ASP A 437 9.36 -9.03 -21.22
CA ASP A 437 7.92 -9.29 -21.38
C ASP A 437 7.43 -10.39 -20.41
N ASP A 438 8.34 -11.28 -19.99
CA ASP A 438 8.08 -12.29 -18.96
C ASP A 438 8.16 -11.70 -17.53
N GLY A 439 8.36 -10.39 -17.40
CA GLY A 439 8.49 -9.67 -16.15
C GLY A 439 9.91 -9.69 -15.56
N CYS A 440 10.93 -10.06 -16.36
CA CYS A 440 12.30 -9.92 -15.94
C CYS A 440 12.70 -8.45 -15.86
N SER A 441 13.55 -8.12 -14.90
CA SER A 441 13.99 -6.74 -14.65
C SER A 441 14.97 -6.29 -15.73
N THR A 442 14.84 -5.04 -16.13
CA THR A 442 15.83 -4.31 -16.93
C THR A 442 16.71 -3.47 -16.00
N ARG A 443 17.77 -2.86 -16.55
CA ARG A 443 18.65 -1.98 -15.74
C ARG A 443 18.00 -0.65 -15.39
N ASP A 444 17.09 -0.15 -16.24
CA ASP A 444 16.44 1.15 -16.09
C ASP A 444 14.93 0.97 -16.05
N PHE A 445 14.26 1.81 -15.27
CA PHE A 445 12.81 1.92 -15.23
C PHE A 445 12.39 3.39 -15.18
N VAL A 446 11.33 3.73 -15.92
CA VAL A 446 10.66 5.03 -15.89
C VAL A 446 9.17 4.81 -15.66
N GLY A 447 8.61 5.47 -14.66
CA GLY A 447 7.18 5.47 -14.38
C GLY A 447 6.63 6.87 -14.15
N ALA A 448 5.33 7.05 -14.36
CA ALA A 448 4.63 8.30 -14.08
C ALA A 448 3.31 8.05 -13.38
N THR A 449 2.95 8.97 -12.50
CA THR A 449 1.62 9.05 -11.88
C THR A 449 1.05 10.44 -12.09
N LEU A 450 -0.19 10.52 -12.52
CA LEU A 450 -0.94 11.76 -12.67
C LEU A 450 -2.27 11.63 -11.95
N GLN A 451 -2.56 12.60 -11.08
CA GLN A 451 -3.88 12.79 -10.52
C GLN A 451 -4.43 14.16 -10.90
N VAL A 452 -5.66 14.19 -11.35
CA VAL A 452 -6.40 15.42 -11.65
C VAL A 452 -7.73 15.34 -10.93
N THR A 453 -8.06 16.38 -10.15
CA THR A 453 -9.26 16.42 -9.33
C THR A 453 -10.01 17.73 -9.57
N PRO A 454 -10.79 17.86 -10.67
CA PRO A 454 -11.69 18.99 -10.87
C PRO A 454 -12.80 18.97 -9.81
N GLN A 455 -13.23 20.17 -9.42
CA GLN A 455 -14.24 20.38 -8.38
C GLN A 455 -15.35 21.32 -8.83
N TRP A 456 -16.57 21.02 -8.44
CA TRP A 456 -17.76 21.84 -8.60
C TRP A 456 -18.29 22.24 -7.23
N LEU A 457 -18.07 23.50 -6.89
CA LEU A 457 -18.45 24.02 -5.57
C LEU A 457 -19.93 24.40 -5.56
N GLN A 458 -20.62 24.07 -4.47
CA GLN A 458 -22.01 24.44 -4.21
C GLN A 458 -22.97 24.07 -5.36
N VAL A 459 -22.84 22.85 -5.93
CA VAL A 459 -23.79 22.32 -6.94
C VAL A 459 -25.23 22.28 -6.42
N LEU A 460 -25.35 22.06 -5.11
CA LEU A 460 -26.52 22.29 -4.27
C LEU A 460 -26.05 22.98 -2.99
N PRO A 461 -26.94 23.68 -2.25
CA PRO A 461 -26.57 24.27 -0.97
C PRO A 461 -25.89 23.25 -0.04
N GLY A 462 -24.64 23.51 0.35
CA GLY A 462 -23.85 22.64 1.21
C GLY A 462 -23.29 21.37 0.54
N VAL A 463 -23.34 21.25 -0.79
CA VAL A 463 -22.82 20.09 -1.53
C VAL A 463 -21.76 20.52 -2.52
N ASN A 464 -20.55 20.00 -2.36
CA ASN A 464 -19.46 20.11 -3.32
C ASN A 464 -19.24 18.76 -4.00
N LEU A 465 -18.96 18.76 -5.31
CA LEU A 465 -18.56 17.56 -6.04
C LEU A 465 -17.08 17.64 -6.43
N ALA A 466 -16.44 16.48 -6.50
CA ALA A 466 -15.10 16.32 -7.04
C ALA A 466 -15.03 15.05 -7.92
N LEU A 467 -14.13 15.06 -8.92
CA LEU A 467 -13.87 13.92 -9.81
C LEU A 467 -12.38 13.55 -9.74
N PRO A 468 -11.89 12.98 -8.62
CA PRO A 468 -10.52 12.50 -8.56
C PRO A 468 -10.29 11.42 -9.61
N THR A 469 -9.34 11.66 -10.49
CA THR A 469 -8.90 10.72 -11.52
C THR A 469 -7.41 10.53 -11.37
N ASN A 470 -6.96 9.31 -11.08
CA ASN A 470 -5.57 8.95 -10.92
C ASN A 470 -5.17 7.89 -11.95
N VAL A 471 -4.05 8.09 -12.59
CA VAL A 471 -3.43 7.10 -13.47
C VAL A 471 -1.96 6.96 -13.12
N ARG A 472 -1.53 5.72 -12.90
CA ARG A 472 -0.12 5.32 -12.79
C ARG A 472 0.22 4.47 -14.01
N TYR A 473 1.36 4.75 -14.66
CA TYR A 473 1.78 4.07 -15.89
C TYR A 473 3.28 3.80 -15.88
N GLY A 474 3.68 2.56 -16.20
CA GLY A 474 5.06 2.18 -16.47
C GLY A 474 5.41 2.53 -17.91
N ILE A 475 6.32 3.50 -18.09
CA ILE A 475 6.64 4.09 -19.40
C ILE A 475 7.73 3.29 -20.11
N HIS A 476 8.76 2.83 -19.37
CA HIS A 476 9.90 2.13 -19.95
C HIS A 476 10.59 1.25 -18.93
N GLY A 477 10.91 0.03 -19.33
CA GLY A 477 11.67 -0.94 -18.57
C GLY A 477 10.95 -1.53 -17.37
N ASN A 478 11.61 -2.46 -16.71
CA ASN A 478 11.13 -3.16 -15.52
C ASN A 478 12.13 -2.93 -14.37
N GLY A 479 11.69 -2.32 -13.30
CA GLY A 479 12.58 -1.98 -12.20
C GLY A 479 13.26 -3.19 -11.56
N ALA A 480 14.47 -2.99 -11.09
CA ALA A 480 15.29 -4.06 -10.51
C ALA A 480 14.89 -4.43 -9.08
N THR A 481 14.25 -3.52 -8.34
CA THR A 481 13.80 -3.73 -6.96
C THR A 481 12.30 -4.00 -6.90
N SER A 482 11.83 -4.66 -5.83
CA SER A 482 10.41 -4.96 -5.62
C SER A 482 9.56 -3.69 -5.66
N ALA A 483 8.40 -3.78 -6.29
CA ALA A 483 7.41 -2.70 -6.43
C ALA A 483 7.88 -1.45 -7.19
N SER A 484 9.06 -1.43 -7.83
CA SER A 484 9.53 -0.27 -8.60
C SER A 484 8.70 0.02 -9.86
N GLY A 485 8.01 -0.98 -10.40
CA GLY A 485 7.12 -0.87 -11.55
C GLY A 485 7.66 -1.55 -12.80
N GLN A 486 6.80 -1.70 -13.81
CA GLN A 486 7.14 -2.36 -15.08
C GLN A 486 6.48 -1.63 -16.26
N GLU A 487 7.14 -1.68 -17.42
CA GLU A 487 6.68 -1.11 -18.68
C GLU A 487 5.31 -1.65 -19.09
N ASP A 488 4.50 -0.82 -19.75
CA ASP A 488 3.15 -1.15 -20.23
C ASP A 488 2.18 -1.65 -19.14
N THR A 489 2.47 -1.40 -17.88
CA THR A 489 1.53 -1.64 -16.78
C THR A 489 0.83 -0.35 -16.37
N TYR A 490 -0.45 -0.42 -16.03
CA TYR A 490 -1.13 0.74 -15.47
C TYR A 490 -2.13 0.39 -14.38
N THR A 491 -2.37 1.37 -13.52
CA THR A 491 -3.51 1.40 -12.61
C THR A 491 -4.27 2.70 -12.88
N LEU A 492 -5.58 2.60 -13.07
CA LEU A 492 -6.48 3.73 -13.25
C LEU A 492 -7.55 3.69 -12.18
N SER A 493 -7.79 4.82 -11.50
CA SER A 493 -8.97 5.01 -10.68
C SER A 493 -9.70 6.30 -11.07
N ILE A 494 -11.03 6.21 -11.18
CA ILE A 494 -11.90 7.36 -11.47
C ILE A 494 -12.98 7.37 -10.39
N GLY A 495 -13.02 8.46 -9.61
CA GLY A 495 -13.97 8.64 -8.51
C GLY A 495 -14.93 9.80 -8.79
N LEU A 496 -16.19 9.65 -8.40
CA LEU A 496 -17.11 10.76 -8.21
C LEU A 496 -17.36 10.90 -6.72
N GLN A 497 -16.92 12.00 -6.14
CA GLN A 497 -17.03 12.29 -4.72
C GLN A 497 -18.03 13.43 -4.48
N ALA A 498 -18.81 13.32 -3.41
CA ALA A 498 -19.67 14.41 -2.92
C ALA A 498 -19.36 14.67 -1.44
N ASP A 499 -19.01 15.92 -1.14
CA ASP A 499 -18.86 16.41 0.24
C ASP A 499 -20.12 17.18 0.62
N ILE A 500 -20.81 16.66 1.63
CA ILE A 500 -22.13 17.12 2.07
C ILE A 500 -21.99 17.83 3.42
N HIS A 501 -22.21 19.14 3.41
CA HIS A 501 -22.14 20.02 4.60
C HIS A 501 -20.81 19.91 5.36
N GLU A 502 -19.70 19.58 4.67
CA GLU A 502 -18.36 19.36 5.27
C GLU A 502 -18.33 18.29 6.37
N ARG A 503 -19.30 17.36 6.37
CA ARG A 503 -19.47 16.34 7.41
C ARG A 503 -19.49 14.92 6.88
N VAL A 504 -20.15 14.74 5.75
CA VAL A 504 -20.31 13.43 5.13
C VAL A 504 -19.65 13.48 3.77
N THR A 505 -18.70 12.60 3.55
CA THR A 505 -18.11 12.37 2.24
C THR A 505 -18.64 11.06 1.69
N THR A 506 -19.18 11.10 0.46
CA THR A 506 -19.55 9.89 -0.29
C THR A 506 -18.74 9.81 -1.56
N ALA A 507 -18.35 8.62 -1.98
CA ALA A 507 -17.64 8.41 -3.23
C ALA A 507 -18.09 7.15 -3.96
N LEU A 508 -18.12 7.22 -5.28
CA LEU A 508 -18.24 6.09 -6.18
C LEU A 508 -16.96 6.03 -7.00
N THR A 509 -16.16 4.97 -6.83
CA THR A 509 -14.82 4.87 -7.44
C THR A 509 -14.72 3.60 -8.28
N TYR A 510 -14.39 3.74 -9.55
CA TYR A 510 -13.98 2.65 -10.44
C TYR A 510 -12.47 2.48 -10.36
N VAL A 511 -12.00 1.23 -10.28
CA VAL A 511 -10.58 0.87 -10.25
C VAL A 511 -10.31 -0.26 -11.24
N THR A 512 -9.28 -0.08 -12.07
CA THR A 512 -8.77 -1.10 -12.99
C THR A 512 -7.25 -1.13 -12.96
N THR A 513 -6.70 -2.32 -13.14
CA THR A 513 -5.27 -2.56 -13.28
C THR A 513 -5.01 -3.37 -14.53
N TYR A 514 -3.91 -3.10 -15.21
CA TYR A 514 -3.51 -3.83 -16.40
C TYR A 514 -2.02 -4.12 -16.38
N ALA A 515 -1.69 -5.37 -16.67
CA ALA A 515 -0.33 -5.80 -16.99
C ALA A 515 -0.42 -6.89 -18.07
N PRO A 516 0.42 -6.86 -19.13
CA PRO A 516 0.39 -7.88 -20.16
C PRO A 516 0.96 -9.20 -19.66
N TYR A 517 0.41 -10.32 -20.13
CA TYR A 517 1.06 -11.62 -20.06
C TYR A 517 1.72 -11.93 -21.41
N SER A 518 2.83 -12.65 -21.36
CA SER A 518 3.67 -12.96 -22.54
C SER A 518 3.49 -14.41 -23.01
N ARG A 519 3.33 -15.37 -22.09
CA ARG A 519 3.30 -16.80 -22.41
C ARG A 519 2.00 -17.44 -21.96
N VAL A 520 1.48 -18.33 -22.84
CA VAL A 520 0.31 -19.15 -22.56
C VAL A 520 0.68 -20.61 -22.79
N THR A 521 0.51 -21.45 -21.77
CA THR A 521 0.77 -22.88 -21.86
C THR A 521 -0.50 -23.63 -21.49
N ASN A 522 -0.95 -24.54 -22.36
CA ASN A 522 -2.20 -25.30 -22.18
C ASN A 522 -3.44 -24.43 -21.90
N GLY A 523 -3.49 -23.25 -22.53
CA GLY A 523 -4.60 -22.30 -22.35
C GLY A 523 -4.47 -21.38 -21.12
N VAL A 524 -3.44 -21.55 -20.29
CA VAL A 524 -3.22 -20.74 -19.07
C VAL A 524 -2.01 -19.83 -19.26
N ALA A 525 -2.13 -18.56 -18.88
CA ALA A 525 -1.02 -17.62 -18.86
C ALA A 525 -0.01 -18.01 -17.77
N THR A 526 1.22 -18.24 -18.16
CA THR A 526 2.28 -18.75 -17.27
C THR A 526 3.34 -17.73 -16.93
N SER A 527 3.46 -16.67 -17.74
CA SER A 527 4.44 -15.61 -17.57
C SER A 527 3.87 -14.27 -18.03
N GLY A 528 4.44 -13.19 -17.55
CA GLY A 528 4.05 -11.83 -17.87
C GLY A 528 4.59 -10.83 -16.85
N ARG A 529 4.24 -9.57 -17.04
CA ARG A 529 4.63 -8.48 -16.15
C ARG A 529 3.87 -8.58 -14.82
N ASP A 530 4.43 -8.05 -13.76
CA ASP A 530 3.85 -8.15 -12.42
C ASP A 530 2.45 -7.54 -12.38
N GLY A 531 1.50 -8.26 -11.78
CA GLY A 531 0.09 -7.89 -11.79
C GLY A 531 -0.74 -8.47 -12.94
N PHE A 532 -0.13 -9.17 -13.94
CA PHE A 532 -0.90 -9.76 -15.05
C PHE A 532 -2.01 -10.70 -14.57
N SER A 533 -1.81 -11.37 -13.47
CA SER A 533 -2.75 -12.34 -12.91
C SER A 533 -4.02 -11.73 -12.30
N THR A 534 -4.05 -10.42 -12.10
CA THR A 534 -5.20 -9.69 -11.52
C THR A 534 -5.83 -8.68 -12.49
N ARG A 535 -5.41 -8.68 -13.76
CA ARG A 535 -5.84 -7.68 -14.73
C ARG A 535 -7.31 -7.75 -15.16
N ASP A 536 -8.01 -8.83 -14.84
CA ASP A 536 -9.45 -9.03 -15.07
C ASP A 536 -10.31 -8.72 -13.83
N ARG A 537 -9.68 -8.18 -12.77
CA ARG A 537 -10.33 -7.92 -11.48
C ARG A 537 -10.72 -6.45 -11.31
N ASP A 538 -11.29 -5.86 -12.35
CA ASP A 538 -11.86 -4.52 -12.28
C ASP A 538 -13.05 -4.46 -11.34
N TRP A 539 -13.19 -3.39 -10.61
CA TRP A 539 -14.25 -3.24 -9.63
C TRP A 539 -14.70 -1.80 -9.43
N ILE A 540 -15.89 -1.66 -8.86
CA ILE A 540 -16.44 -0.37 -8.44
C ILE A 540 -16.71 -0.39 -6.95
N ALA A 541 -16.33 0.68 -6.26
CA ALA A 541 -16.57 0.86 -4.84
C ALA A 541 -17.52 2.04 -4.59
N PHE A 542 -18.46 1.84 -3.70
CA PHE A 542 -19.19 2.92 -3.05
C PHE A 542 -18.66 3.07 -1.62
N SER A 543 -18.35 4.28 -1.22
CA SER A 543 -17.99 4.58 0.18
C SER A 543 -18.80 5.76 0.72
N ILE A 544 -19.03 5.73 2.03
CA ILE A 544 -19.58 6.84 2.80
C ILE A 544 -18.83 6.93 4.12
N GLN A 545 -18.39 8.12 4.47
CA GLN A 545 -17.70 8.39 5.73
C GLN A 545 -18.15 9.67 6.39
N THR A 546 -18.04 9.70 7.71
CA THR A 546 -18.24 10.89 8.55
C THR A 546 -17.20 10.91 9.66
N SER A 547 -16.74 12.12 10.03
CA SER A 547 -15.78 12.30 11.13
C SER A 547 -16.39 13.21 12.19
N PHE A 548 -16.08 12.95 13.48
CA PHE A 548 -16.61 13.68 14.63
C PHE A 548 -15.67 13.61 15.82
#